data_1a8d20cb527251a41f2b952652904266
#
_entry.id   1a8d20cb527251a41f2b952652904266
#
_cell.length_a   1.000
_cell.length_b   1.000
_cell.length_c   1.000
_cell.angle_alpha   90.00
_cell.angle_beta   90.00
_cell.angle_gamma   90.00
#
_symmetry.space_group_name_H-M   'P 1'
#
loop_
_entity.id
_entity.type
_entity.pdbx_description
1 polymer ?
#
loop_
_entity_poly.entity_id
_entity_poly.type
_entity_poly.pdbx_seq_one_letter_code
_entity_poly.pdbx_strand_id
1 'polypeptide(L)'
;MNYFYIDNYILFVFMKKSIYILIILLFLIIPKDMKAQVGIGTATPNASSMLDITSTNKGLLIPRVALISTSDVATIASPVTSLLVYNSGFLPNGYYYWNGTLWVLLATGNNTGWSLTGNSGTNPANNFIGTTDAQDLRFRRANQWAGTIASSVTSFGAQAGRTNTSTNNVFFGSNAGELSSNAASSNMVAIGHQAMGAAGAQNVSQSVAIGSFAMQSPTATATSNVVIGHQAGPTLSTSNNVIIGQGASSGFASCIVIGQGAASTANNHIRIGNSQTLATIPASWTVISDRRAKSDIKNSALGLDFIKTLRPVSYFKKNDENKKTEYGFIAQEVEATLKKAGDSNNGVIYVDPDGNYGMRYNDIIPITVKAVQDQQELIEQLLKTNEKLLKDNQEILKRLEALEKK
;
A
#
# COMPACT_ATOMS: atom_id res chain seq x y z
N MET A 1 19.02 84.10 -92.58
CA MET A 1 19.88 82.96 -92.20
C MET A 1 19.95 82.68 -90.67
N ASN A 2 19.20 83.41 -89.84
CA ASN A 2 19.27 83.24 -88.39
C ASN A 2 18.15 82.39 -87.70
N TYR A 3 17.08 82.06 -88.43
CA TYR A 3 15.97 81.27 -87.84
C TYR A 3 16.27 79.74 -87.76
N PHE A 4 17.03 79.20 -88.64
CA PHE A 4 17.35 77.75 -88.73
C PHE A 4 18.34 77.28 -87.62
N TYR A 5 19.13 78.20 -87.07
CA TYR A 5 20.08 77.87 -85.98
C TYR A 5 19.42 77.83 -84.60
N ILE A 6 18.40 78.64 -84.38
CA ILE A 6 17.71 78.72 -83.08
C ILE A 6 16.82 77.50 -82.88
N ASP A 7 16.11 77.03 -83.92
CA ASP A 7 15.25 75.83 -83.84
C ASP A 7 16.06 74.56 -83.61
N ASN A 8 17.22 74.39 -84.21
CA ASN A 8 18.11 73.26 -83.97
C ASN A 8 18.77 73.30 -82.58
N TYR A 9 19.06 74.46 -82.03
CA TYR A 9 19.59 74.59 -80.69
C TYR A 9 18.50 74.27 -79.61
N ILE A 10 17.30 74.71 -79.78
CA ILE A 10 16.16 74.43 -78.96
C ILE A 10 15.85 72.91 -79.00
N LEU A 11 15.83 72.31 -80.17
CA LEU A 11 15.60 70.88 -80.37
C LEU A 11 16.69 70.03 -79.64
N PHE A 12 17.96 70.46 -79.75
CA PHE A 12 19.10 69.79 -79.14
C PHE A 12 19.07 69.90 -77.58
N VAL A 13 18.61 71.03 -77.02
CA VAL A 13 18.43 71.25 -75.63
C VAL A 13 17.25 70.39 -75.08
N PHE A 14 16.13 70.30 -75.83
CA PHE A 14 15.02 69.42 -75.50
C PHE A 14 15.42 67.95 -75.59
N MET A 15 16.14 67.52 -76.56
CA MET A 15 16.66 66.13 -76.60
C MET A 15 17.58 65.80 -75.44
N LYS A 16 18.50 66.70 -75.09
CA LYS A 16 19.35 66.50 -73.88
C LYS A 16 18.52 66.38 -72.62
N LYS A 17 17.53 67.28 -72.42
CA LYS A 17 16.66 67.22 -71.28
C LYS A 17 15.82 65.89 -71.20
N SER A 18 15.30 65.46 -72.33
CA SER A 18 14.61 64.21 -72.48
C SER A 18 15.46 62.99 -72.14
N ILE A 19 16.74 62.99 -72.59
CA ILE A 19 17.70 61.94 -72.24
C ILE A 19 18.03 61.93 -70.77
N TYR A 20 18.20 63.10 -70.15
CA TYR A 20 18.41 63.14 -68.67
C TYR A 20 17.20 62.69 -67.94
N ILE A 21 15.97 63.04 -68.35
CA ILE A 21 14.74 62.53 -67.72
C ILE A 21 14.63 61.02 -67.88
N LEU A 22 14.97 60.49 -69.06
CA LEU A 22 14.94 59.04 -69.31
C LEU A 22 15.97 58.29 -68.47
N ILE A 23 17.17 58.84 -68.26
CA ILE A 23 18.21 58.28 -67.40
C ILE A 23 17.77 58.32 -65.90
N ILE A 24 17.16 59.45 -65.50
CA ILE A 24 16.62 59.55 -64.12
C ILE A 24 15.47 58.59 -63.96
N LEU A 25 14.58 58.43 -64.92
CA LEU A 25 13.48 57.45 -64.84
C LEU A 25 14.02 56.02 -64.84
N LEU A 26 15.09 55.72 -65.58
CA LEU A 26 15.75 54.42 -65.57
C LEU A 26 16.38 54.11 -64.22
N PHE A 27 16.96 55.10 -63.51
CA PHE A 27 17.49 54.96 -62.16
C PHE A 27 16.42 54.79 -61.08
N LEU A 28 15.21 55.35 -61.32
CA LEU A 28 14.06 55.19 -60.38
C LEU A 28 13.38 53.84 -60.50
N ILE A 29 13.62 53.08 -61.60
CA ILE A 29 13.02 51.73 -61.79
C ILE A 29 13.94 50.64 -61.25
N ILE A 30 15.17 50.94 -60.80
CA ILE A 30 16.04 49.95 -60.16
C ILE A 30 15.44 49.63 -58.77
N PRO A 31 14.97 48.40 -58.54
CA PRO A 31 14.40 48.02 -57.24
C PRO A 31 15.47 48.16 -56.13
N LYS A 32 15.18 49.03 -55.14
CA LYS A 32 16.08 49.34 -54.02
C LYS A 32 16.40 48.16 -53.09
N ASP A 33 15.70 47.03 -53.26
CA ASP A 33 15.87 45.86 -52.39
C ASP A 33 16.34 44.66 -53.26
N MET A 34 17.58 44.67 -53.64
CA MET A 34 18.22 43.42 -54.09
C MET A 34 18.54 42.58 -52.80
N LYS A 35 17.61 41.74 -52.36
CA LYS A 35 17.86 40.76 -51.35
C LYS A 35 18.81 39.72 -51.92
N ALA A 36 19.98 39.57 -51.31
CA ALA A 36 20.98 38.58 -51.69
C ALA A 36 20.64 37.17 -51.16
N GLN A 37 19.38 36.78 -51.23
CA GLN A 37 18.92 35.44 -50.87
C GLN A 37 19.14 34.48 -52.03
N VAL A 38 19.64 33.30 -51.73
CA VAL A 38 19.83 32.25 -52.72
C VAL A 38 18.63 31.31 -52.69
N GLY A 39 17.84 31.33 -53.78
CA GLY A 39 16.77 30.35 -54.01
C GLY A 39 17.22 29.28 -54.99
N ILE A 40 17.07 28.02 -54.64
CA ILE A 40 17.28 26.90 -55.56
C ILE A 40 15.92 26.21 -55.74
N GLY A 41 15.39 26.25 -56.96
CA GLY A 41 14.07 25.69 -57.26
C GLY A 41 12.88 26.58 -56.84
N THR A 42 13.13 27.79 -56.33
CA THR A 42 12.14 28.83 -56.03
C THR A 42 12.62 30.19 -56.54
N ALA A 43 11.72 30.97 -57.12
CA ALA A 43 11.96 32.36 -57.53
C ALA A 43 11.67 33.37 -56.40
N THR A 44 10.98 32.91 -55.32
CA THR A 44 10.59 33.71 -54.16
C THR A 44 11.09 33.01 -52.85
N PRO A 45 12.38 33.12 -52.53
CA PRO A 45 12.92 32.56 -51.30
C PRO A 45 12.24 33.16 -50.08
N ASN A 46 12.05 32.35 -49.02
CA ASN A 46 11.47 32.82 -47.78
C ASN A 46 12.30 33.96 -47.18
N ALA A 47 11.64 35.04 -46.74
CA ALA A 47 12.32 36.25 -46.30
C ALA A 47 13.23 36.02 -45.06
N SER A 48 13.04 34.95 -44.32
CA SER A 48 13.85 34.56 -43.17
C SER A 48 15.02 33.64 -43.50
N SER A 49 15.19 33.23 -44.78
CA SER A 49 16.28 32.33 -45.17
C SER A 49 17.31 33.04 -46.04
N MET A 50 18.58 32.73 -45.88
CA MET A 50 19.66 33.13 -46.78
C MET A 50 19.80 32.14 -47.95
N LEU A 51 19.42 30.89 -47.73
CA LEU A 51 19.34 29.83 -48.74
C LEU A 51 17.98 29.13 -48.57
N ASP A 52 17.18 29.12 -49.61
CA ASP A 52 15.93 28.42 -49.72
C ASP A 52 15.99 27.41 -50.87
N ILE A 53 15.83 26.10 -50.52
CA ILE A 53 15.89 25.02 -51.49
C ILE A 53 14.53 24.34 -51.56
N THR A 54 13.81 24.52 -52.64
CA THR A 54 12.51 23.92 -52.89
C THR A 54 12.57 22.90 -54.00
N SER A 55 12.12 21.66 -53.71
CA SER A 55 12.02 20.61 -54.72
C SER A 55 10.94 19.60 -54.33
N THR A 56 10.26 19.02 -55.31
CA THR A 56 9.26 17.96 -55.12
C THR A 56 9.88 16.55 -55.16
N ASN A 57 11.09 16.41 -55.69
CA ASN A 57 11.71 15.10 -55.93
C ASN A 57 13.23 15.06 -55.76
N LYS A 58 13.85 16.12 -55.23
CA LYS A 58 15.30 16.19 -54.94
C LYS A 58 15.52 16.73 -53.54
N GLY A 59 16.58 16.26 -52.84
CA GLY A 59 16.99 16.71 -51.53
C GLY A 59 18.31 17.47 -51.56
N LEU A 60 18.73 17.94 -50.39
CA LEU A 60 20.05 18.51 -50.16
C LEU A 60 21.00 17.41 -49.72
N LEU A 61 22.10 17.24 -50.45
CA LEU A 61 23.17 16.34 -50.08
C LEU A 61 24.23 17.12 -49.26
N ILE A 62 24.23 16.90 -47.94
CA ILE A 62 25.20 17.50 -47.04
C ILE A 62 26.59 16.87 -47.26
N PRO A 63 27.69 17.60 -47.08
CA PRO A 63 29.03 17.05 -47.19
C PRO A 63 29.22 15.78 -46.34
N ARG A 64 29.71 14.73 -47.00
CA ARG A 64 29.98 13.45 -46.36
C ARG A 64 31.43 13.36 -45.94
N VAL A 65 31.69 13.07 -44.67
CA VAL A 65 33.03 13.01 -44.07
C VAL A 65 33.18 11.75 -43.27
N ALA A 66 34.41 11.27 -43.07
CA ALA A 66 34.72 10.09 -42.32
C ALA A 66 35.28 10.52 -40.95
N LEU A 67 34.40 10.87 -40.03
CA LEU A 67 34.80 11.21 -38.63
C LEU A 67 35.33 9.96 -37.92
N ILE A 68 36.43 10.10 -37.22
CA ILE A 68 37.07 9.01 -36.46
C ILE A 68 36.67 9.00 -34.98
N SER A 69 36.18 10.13 -34.43
CA SER A 69 35.67 10.25 -33.04
C SER A 69 34.75 11.44 -32.91
N THR A 70 34.04 11.55 -31.81
CA THR A 70 33.21 12.73 -31.50
C THR A 70 34.04 14.00 -31.27
N SER A 71 35.30 13.88 -30.92
CA SER A 71 36.24 15.00 -30.74
C SER A 71 37.16 15.22 -31.94
N ASP A 72 36.84 14.61 -33.11
CA ASP A 72 37.67 14.70 -34.31
C ASP A 72 37.71 16.14 -34.86
N VAL A 73 38.85 16.76 -34.80
CA VAL A 73 39.17 18.06 -35.38
C VAL A 73 40.25 17.97 -36.47
N ALA A 74 40.66 16.75 -36.83
CA ALA A 74 41.65 16.51 -37.86
C ALA A 74 41.00 16.34 -39.24
N THR A 75 39.85 15.66 -39.33
CA THR A 75 39.09 15.45 -40.55
C THR A 75 38.54 16.80 -41.08
N ILE A 76 38.07 17.66 -40.21
CA ILE A 76 37.71 19.05 -40.52
C ILE A 76 38.46 19.93 -39.51
N ALA A 77 39.45 20.63 -40.00
CA ALA A 77 40.28 21.50 -39.19
C ALA A 77 39.48 22.71 -38.67
N SER A 78 39.54 22.98 -37.37
CA SER A 78 38.86 24.10 -36.70
C SER A 78 37.37 24.20 -37.05
N PRO A 79 36.56 23.17 -36.82
CA PRO A 79 35.15 23.19 -37.16
C PRO A 79 34.44 24.28 -36.38
N VAL A 80 33.58 25.06 -37.05
CA VAL A 80 32.78 26.10 -36.39
C VAL A 80 31.50 25.54 -35.82
N THR A 81 31.01 26.13 -34.73
CA THR A 81 29.73 25.74 -34.11
C THR A 81 28.59 25.75 -35.13
N SER A 82 27.75 24.74 -35.10
CA SER A 82 26.63 24.48 -36.04
C SER A 82 27.04 23.96 -37.42
N LEU A 83 28.31 23.67 -37.66
CA LEU A 83 28.71 23.02 -38.92
C LEU A 83 28.06 21.63 -39.02
N LEU A 84 27.29 21.40 -40.08
CA LEU A 84 26.53 20.18 -40.33
C LEU A 84 27.23 19.29 -41.38
N VAL A 85 27.41 18.00 -41.05
CA VAL A 85 27.99 16.99 -41.92
C VAL A 85 27.23 15.69 -41.85
N TYR A 86 27.37 14.83 -42.87
CA TYR A 86 26.96 13.42 -42.78
C TYR A 86 28.20 12.56 -42.53
N ASN A 87 28.24 11.88 -41.39
CA ASN A 87 29.33 10.96 -41.10
C ASN A 87 29.15 9.63 -41.84
N SER A 88 30.24 9.17 -42.51
CA SER A 88 30.38 7.84 -43.11
C SER A 88 31.62 7.10 -42.63
N GLY A 89 32.24 7.58 -41.53
CA GLY A 89 33.46 7.02 -40.96
C GLY A 89 33.26 6.07 -39.81
N PHE A 90 34.11 6.18 -38.78
CA PHE A 90 34.14 5.24 -37.67
C PHE A 90 32.96 5.37 -36.70
N LEU A 91 32.40 6.60 -36.52
CA LEU A 91 31.19 6.80 -35.73
C LEU A 91 29.97 6.22 -36.48
N PRO A 92 28.84 5.97 -35.79
CA PRO A 92 27.61 5.58 -36.44
C PRO A 92 27.25 6.50 -37.63
N ASN A 93 26.81 5.92 -38.73
CA ASN A 93 26.40 6.71 -39.91
C ASN A 93 25.21 7.60 -39.53
N GLY A 94 25.28 8.89 -39.89
CA GLY A 94 24.23 9.86 -39.59
C GLY A 94 24.65 11.31 -39.77
N TYR A 95 23.71 12.23 -39.55
CA TYR A 95 24.00 13.63 -39.58
C TYR A 95 24.57 14.10 -38.25
N TYR A 96 25.70 14.79 -38.28
CA TYR A 96 26.37 15.35 -37.11
C TYR A 96 26.50 16.85 -37.27
N TYR A 97 26.42 17.56 -36.17
CA TYR A 97 26.77 18.95 -36.08
C TYR A 97 27.85 19.18 -35.02
N TRP A 98 28.70 20.17 -35.27
CA TRP A 98 29.70 20.60 -34.31
C TRP A 98 29.06 21.53 -33.26
N ASN A 99 29.10 21.20 -31.97
CA ASN A 99 28.50 22.02 -30.91
C ASN A 99 29.48 23.05 -30.30
N GLY A 100 30.70 23.17 -30.84
CA GLY A 100 31.80 23.99 -30.37
C GLY A 100 32.90 23.17 -29.66
N THR A 101 32.63 21.93 -29.29
CA THR A 101 33.61 21.04 -28.62
C THR A 101 33.57 19.59 -29.16
N LEU A 102 32.42 19.12 -29.60
CA LEU A 102 32.22 17.74 -30.04
C LEU A 102 31.26 17.68 -31.24
N TRP A 103 31.41 16.62 -32.06
CA TRP A 103 30.43 16.23 -33.08
C TRP A 103 29.27 15.51 -32.36
N VAL A 104 28.08 16.07 -32.47
CA VAL A 104 26.84 15.56 -31.88
C VAL A 104 25.97 14.98 -32.98
N LEU A 105 25.55 13.73 -32.82
CA LEU A 105 24.62 13.08 -33.74
C LEU A 105 23.26 13.77 -33.67
N LEU A 106 22.76 14.25 -34.83
CA LEU A 106 21.36 14.63 -34.98
C LEU A 106 20.54 13.32 -34.91
N ALA A 107 19.84 13.11 -33.83
CA ALA A 107 19.02 11.91 -33.65
C ALA A 107 18.03 11.78 -34.83
N THR A 108 18.30 10.85 -35.71
CA THR A 108 17.32 10.42 -36.71
C THR A 108 16.26 9.63 -35.96
N GLY A 109 15.04 10.07 -35.98
CA GLY A 109 13.85 9.62 -35.25
C GLY A 109 13.50 8.15 -35.09
N ASN A 110 14.46 7.25 -34.94
CA ASN A 110 14.27 6.01 -34.25
C ASN A 110 14.28 6.39 -32.77
N ASN A 111 13.12 6.75 -32.28
CA ASN A 111 12.84 6.95 -30.87
C ASN A 111 13.15 5.62 -30.18
N THR A 112 14.40 5.41 -29.78
CA THR A 112 14.82 4.25 -28.98
C THR A 112 14.33 4.36 -27.54
N GLY A 113 13.68 5.49 -27.19
CA GLY A 113 13.10 5.74 -25.90
C GLY A 113 11.63 5.35 -25.82
N TRP A 114 11.13 5.22 -24.59
CA TRP A 114 9.72 5.05 -24.33
C TRP A 114 8.97 6.36 -24.56
N SER A 115 8.00 6.36 -25.49
CA SER A 115 7.24 7.57 -25.87
C SER A 115 6.21 7.93 -24.78
N LEU A 116 5.95 9.25 -24.59
CA LEU A 116 4.91 9.74 -23.69
C LEU A 116 3.49 9.29 -24.07
N THR A 117 3.28 9.00 -25.37
CA THR A 117 2.00 8.49 -25.89
C THR A 117 1.97 6.97 -26.01
N GLY A 118 3.00 6.29 -25.51
CA GLY A 118 3.20 4.86 -25.66
C GLY A 118 3.86 4.46 -26.97
N ASN A 119 4.28 3.23 -27.07
CA ASN A 119 4.91 2.67 -28.25
C ASN A 119 4.01 1.58 -28.86
N SER A 120 3.93 1.51 -30.18
CA SER A 120 3.27 0.45 -30.93
C SER A 120 4.28 -0.51 -31.54
N GLY A 121 3.87 -1.74 -31.86
CA GLY A 121 4.74 -2.76 -32.47
C GLY A 121 5.83 -3.28 -31.52
N THR A 122 5.63 -3.16 -30.20
CA THR A 122 6.59 -3.64 -29.19
C THR A 122 6.55 -5.15 -29.08
N ASN A 123 7.72 -5.74 -28.84
CA ASN A 123 7.89 -7.15 -28.51
C ASN A 123 8.43 -7.25 -27.07
N PRO A 124 7.70 -7.85 -26.12
CA PRO A 124 8.12 -7.91 -24.72
C PRO A 124 9.44 -8.67 -24.49
N ALA A 125 9.89 -9.48 -25.44
CA ALA A 125 11.19 -10.13 -25.34
C ALA A 125 12.37 -9.14 -25.52
N ASN A 126 12.14 -8.01 -26.21
CA ASN A 126 13.20 -7.07 -26.59
C ASN A 126 12.93 -5.63 -26.13
N ASN A 127 11.66 -5.29 -25.83
CA ASN A 127 11.26 -3.93 -25.48
C ASN A 127 10.75 -3.89 -24.03
N PHE A 128 11.40 -3.14 -23.18
CA PHE A 128 11.06 -2.99 -21.76
C PHE A 128 11.43 -1.60 -21.25
N ILE A 129 10.84 -1.20 -20.15
CA ILE A 129 11.29 -0.05 -19.35
C ILE A 129 12.17 -0.62 -18.25
N GLY A 130 13.47 -0.34 -18.29
CA GLY A 130 14.40 -0.89 -17.30
C GLY A 130 15.85 -0.63 -17.68
N THR A 131 16.74 -1.28 -16.93
CA THR A 131 18.19 -1.26 -17.13
C THR A 131 18.66 -2.62 -17.66
N THR A 132 19.73 -2.64 -18.42
CA THR A 132 20.40 -3.88 -18.91
C THR A 132 21.56 -4.31 -18.02
N ASP A 133 21.85 -3.52 -17.00
CA ASP A 133 22.87 -3.74 -15.99
C ASP A 133 22.25 -3.89 -14.59
N ALA A 134 23.05 -4.08 -13.56
CA ALA A 134 22.58 -4.25 -12.18
C ALA A 134 22.24 -2.91 -11.48
N GLN A 135 21.79 -1.90 -12.23
CA GLN A 135 21.41 -0.61 -11.67
C GLN A 135 19.91 -0.53 -11.37
N ASP A 136 19.56 0.21 -10.31
CA ASP A 136 18.16 0.40 -9.91
C ASP A 136 17.41 1.27 -10.92
N LEU A 137 16.20 0.89 -11.29
CA LEU A 137 15.28 1.76 -12.01
C LEU A 137 14.59 2.71 -11.02
N ARG A 138 14.81 4.03 -11.18
CA ARG A 138 14.29 5.07 -10.28
C ARG A 138 13.23 5.93 -10.95
N PHE A 139 12.12 6.13 -10.26
CA PHE A 139 11.06 7.05 -10.66
C PHE A 139 11.18 8.37 -9.90
N ARG A 140 10.98 9.48 -10.60
CA ARG A 140 11.04 10.84 -10.04
C ARG A 140 9.86 11.68 -10.48
N ARG A 141 9.42 12.60 -9.61
CA ARG A 141 8.46 13.65 -9.90
C ARG A 141 9.06 14.98 -9.44
N ALA A 142 9.17 15.99 -10.33
CA ALA A 142 9.85 17.25 -10.04
C ALA A 142 11.23 17.04 -9.39
N ASN A 143 11.99 16.07 -9.93
CA ASN A 143 13.30 15.63 -9.43
C ASN A 143 13.29 15.07 -7.99
N GLN A 144 12.13 14.86 -7.37
CA GLN A 144 11.97 14.22 -6.08
C GLN A 144 11.74 12.72 -6.23
N TRP A 145 12.08 11.96 -5.20
CA TRP A 145 11.88 10.51 -5.15
C TRP A 145 10.39 10.15 -5.26
N ALA A 146 10.04 9.32 -6.22
CA ALA A 146 8.69 8.84 -6.45
C ALA A 146 8.58 7.30 -6.48
N GLY A 147 9.71 6.59 -6.43
CA GLY A 147 9.75 5.14 -6.36
C GLY A 147 11.01 4.54 -6.95
N THR A 148 11.16 3.23 -6.77
CA THR A 148 12.25 2.44 -7.33
C THR A 148 11.83 0.99 -7.59
N ILE A 149 12.46 0.37 -8.57
CA ILE A 149 12.54 -1.08 -8.73
C ILE A 149 14.01 -1.43 -8.60
N ALA A 150 14.37 -2.08 -7.50
CA ALA A 150 15.72 -2.49 -7.16
C ALA A 150 15.75 -3.97 -6.78
N SER A 151 16.92 -4.54 -6.65
CA SER A 151 17.09 -5.95 -6.21
C SER A 151 16.54 -6.21 -4.80
N SER A 152 16.49 -5.19 -3.96
CA SER A 152 16.11 -5.28 -2.56
C SER A 152 14.76 -4.63 -2.22
N VAL A 153 14.31 -3.67 -3.02
CA VAL A 153 13.11 -2.87 -2.72
C VAL A 153 12.34 -2.58 -3.99
N THR A 154 11.03 -2.79 -3.94
CA THR A 154 10.10 -2.25 -4.92
C THR A 154 9.23 -1.20 -4.25
N SER A 155 9.26 0.06 -4.73
CA SER A 155 8.47 1.12 -4.11
C SER A 155 7.85 2.07 -5.12
N PHE A 156 6.63 2.56 -4.83
CA PHE A 156 5.94 3.61 -5.58
C PHE A 156 5.20 4.56 -4.63
N GLY A 157 5.46 5.84 -4.77
CA GLY A 157 4.91 6.93 -3.97
C GLY A 157 5.98 7.94 -3.57
N ALA A 158 5.56 9.17 -3.26
CA ALA A 158 6.48 10.19 -2.77
C ALA A 158 7.18 9.70 -1.50
N GLN A 159 8.52 9.67 -1.50
CA GLN A 159 9.38 9.20 -0.41
C GLN A 159 9.21 7.71 -0.02
N ALA A 160 8.41 6.90 -0.75
CA ALA A 160 8.22 5.49 -0.45
C ALA A 160 9.56 4.73 -0.47
N GLY A 161 9.90 4.07 0.62
CA GLY A 161 11.12 3.28 0.78
C GLY A 161 12.44 4.02 0.56
N ARG A 162 12.45 5.35 0.55
CA ARG A 162 13.62 6.17 0.17
C ARG A 162 14.86 5.90 1.02
N THR A 163 14.68 5.71 2.31
CA THR A 163 15.75 5.48 3.27
C THR A 163 15.98 4.00 3.60
N ASN A 164 15.15 3.13 3.01
CA ASN A 164 15.24 1.70 3.27
C ASN A 164 16.41 1.07 2.51
N THR A 165 17.33 0.47 3.25
CA THR A 165 18.52 -0.25 2.73
C THR A 165 18.41 -1.77 2.91
N SER A 166 17.30 -2.25 3.47
CA SER A 166 17.07 -3.66 3.77
C SER A 166 16.47 -4.40 2.57
N THR A 167 16.42 -5.70 2.62
CA THR A 167 16.10 -6.56 1.47
C THR A 167 14.65 -7.05 1.47
N ASN A 168 14.14 -7.37 0.26
CA ASN A 168 12.84 -8.01 0.03
C ASN A 168 11.65 -7.19 0.52
N ASN A 169 11.66 -5.87 0.26
CA ASN A 169 10.61 -4.96 0.74
C ASN A 169 9.75 -4.43 -0.40
N VAL A 170 8.45 -4.28 -0.14
CA VAL A 170 7.47 -3.73 -1.07
C VAL A 170 6.73 -2.57 -0.41
N PHE A 171 6.80 -1.37 -1.02
CA PHE A 171 6.20 -0.15 -0.47
C PHE A 171 5.36 0.60 -1.51
N PHE A 172 4.08 0.80 -1.22
CA PHE A 172 3.17 1.57 -2.07
C PHE A 172 2.44 2.65 -1.26
N GLY A 173 2.64 3.89 -1.60
CA GLY A 173 2.02 5.04 -0.94
C GLY A 173 3.04 6.10 -0.52
N SER A 174 2.58 7.33 -0.33
CA SER A 174 3.45 8.40 0.15
C SER A 174 3.99 8.05 1.54
N ASN A 175 5.31 8.13 1.72
CA ASN A 175 6.05 7.82 2.95
C ASN A 175 5.83 6.37 3.47
N ALA A 176 5.35 5.45 2.62
CA ALA A 176 5.26 4.04 2.99
C ALA A 176 6.67 3.46 3.17
N GLY A 177 6.90 2.75 4.28
CA GLY A 177 8.20 2.15 4.58
C GLY A 177 9.35 3.15 4.74
N GLU A 178 9.07 4.43 4.98
CA GLU A 178 10.11 5.45 5.23
C GLU A 178 10.87 5.20 6.53
N LEU A 179 10.42 4.24 7.29
CA LEU A 179 10.86 3.91 8.64
C LEU A 179 12.31 3.63 8.83
N SER A 180 13.11 3.31 7.86
CA SER A 180 14.24 2.57 8.33
C SER A 180 15.55 2.94 7.68
N SER A 181 16.28 3.74 8.40
CA SER A 181 17.73 3.58 8.49
C SER A 181 18.16 2.26 9.20
N ASN A 182 17.23 1.41 9.67
CA ASN A 182 17.56 0.15 10.30
C ASN A 182 17.71 -0.96 9.26
N ALA A 183 18.95 -1.34 9.00
CA ALA A 183 19.31 -2.43 8.08
C ALA A 183 18.72 -3.83 8.45
N ALA A 184 18.07 -3.96 9.60
CA ALA A 184 17.49 -5.20 10.09
C ALA A 184 16.02 -5.43 9.63
N SER A 185 15.36 -4.43 9.04
CA SER A 185 13.92 -4.53 8.70
C SER A 185 13.70 -5.03 7.27
N SER A 186 13.64 -6.34 7.08
CA SER A 186 13.46 -7.00 5.78
C SER A 186 12.17 -7.81 5.68
N ASN A 187 11.80 -8.21 4.46
CA ASN A 187 10.60 -8.98 4.16
C ASN A 187 9.31 -8.26 4.57
N MET A 188 9.20 -6.97 4.24
CA MET A 188 8.06 -6.12 4.61
C MET A 188 7.17 -5.83 3.42
N VAL A 189 5.87 -5.68 3.69
CA VAL A 189 4.90 -5.10 2.77
C VAL A 189 4.21 -3.94 3.47
N ALA A 190 4.37 -2.71 2.95
CA ALA A 190 3.66 -1.55 3.45
C ALA A 190 2.88 -0.86 2.32
N ILE A 191 1.55 -0.83 2.43
CA ILE A 191 0.66 -0.25 1.43
C ILE A 191 -0.26 0.78 2.08
N GLY A 192 -0.14 2.02 1.68
CA GLY A 192 -0.92 3.14 2.20
C GLY A 192 -0.04 4.32 2.60
N HIS A 193 -0.66 5.50 2.74
CA HIS A 193 0.04 6.69 3.22
C HIS A 193 0.61 6.45 4.63
N GLN A 194 1.92 6.62 4.79
CA GLN A 194 2.64 6.39 6.05
C GLN A 194 2.41 5.00 6.69
N ALA A 195 2.04 3.99 5.90
CA ALA A 195 2.09 2.62 6.39
C ALA A 195 3.54 2.26 6.73
N MET A 196 3.83 1.82 7.95
CA MET A 196 5.20 1.68 8.48
C MET A 196 6.06 2.95 8.25
N GLY A 197 5.50 4.15 8.31
CA GLY A 197 6.08 5.40 7.80
C GLY A 197 6.73 6.32 8.80
N ALA A 198 6.70 6.07 10.10
CA ALA A 198 7.35 6.93 11.08
C ALA A 198 8.72 6.39 11.49
N ALA A 199 9.68 7.28 11.46
CA ALA A 199 11.07 7.01 11.76
C ALA A 199 11.26 6.51 13.20
N GLY A 200 11.42 5.21 13.37
CA GLY A 200 11.98 4.61 14.56
C GLY A 200 13.01 3.58 14.12
N ALA A 201 14.12 3.47 14.82
CA ALA A 201 15.17 2.47 14.57
C ALA A 201 14.71 1.04 14.93
N GLN A 202 13.41 0.75 14.84
CA GLN A 202 12.85 -0.52 15.32
C GLN A 202 12.82 -1.57 14.20
N ASN A 203 13.12 -2.80 14.57
CA ASN A 203 13.00 -3.92 13.63
C ASN A 203 11.53 -4.33 13.48
N VAL A 204 11.03 -4.22 12.25
CA VAL A 204 9.64 -4.59 11.88
C VAL A 204 9.59 -5.65 10.77
N SER A 205 10.62 -6.47 10.68
CA SER A 205 10.77 -7.52 9.68
C SER A 205 9.57 -8.47 9.61
N GLN A 206 9.41 -9.12 8.45
CA GLN A 206 8.38 -10.15 8.24
C GLN A 206 6.96 -9.65 8.52
N SER A 207 6.72 -8.36 8.34
CA SER A 207 5.43 -7.76 8.66
C SER A 207 4.72 -7.19 7.44
N VAL A 208 3.39 -7.22 7.49
CA VAL A 208 2.49 -6.65 6.49
C VAL A 208 1.68 -5.55 7.14
N ALA A 209 1.73 -4.32 6.58
CA ALA A 209 0.89 -3.21 7.00
C ALA A 209 0.13 -2.65 5.79
N ILE A 210 -1.19 -2.73 5.82
CA ILE A 210 -2.06 -2.24 4.73
C ILE A 210 -3.07 -1.26 5.30
N GLY A 211 -3.02 -0.04 4.85
CA GLY A 211 -3.89 1.05 5.28
C GLY A 211 -3.11 2.32 5.61
N SER A 212 -3.75 3.47 5.51
CA SER A 212 -3.14 4.73 5.91
C SER A 212 -2.83 4.69 7.41
N PHE A 213 -1.58 5.01 7.78
CA PHE A 213 -1.05 4.96 9.14
C PHE A 213 -1.08 3.57 9.81
N ALA A 214 -1.24 2.48 9.05
CA ALA A 214 -1.12 1.13 9.59
C ALA A 214 0.32 0.89 10.08
N MET A 215 0.48 0.39 11.31
CA MET A 215 1.78 0.16 11.95
C MET A 215 2.74 1.36 11.81
N GLN A 216 2.22 2.58 11.97
CA GLN A 216 2.93 3.81 11.62
C GLN A 216 4.21 4.02 12.43
N SER A 217 4.15 3.85 13.74
CA SER A 217 5.20 4.22 14.69
C SER A 217 5.44 3.12 15.71
N PRO A 218 5.96 1.95 15.30
CA PRO A 218 6.30 0.89 16.25
C PRO A 218 7.32 1.41 17.25
N THR A 219 7.09 1.15 18.53
CA THR A 219 7.90 1.68 19.65
C THR A 219 8.98 0.72 20.12
N ALA A 220 8.92 -0.53 19.66
CA ALA A 220 9.91 -1.58 19.93
C ALA A 220 9.98 -2.55 18.75
N THR A 221 10.82 -3.57 18.83
CA THR A 221 10.86 -4.66 17.85
C THR A 221 9.50 -5.31 17.72
N ALA A 222 8.90 -5.22 16.52
CA ALA A 222 7.54 -5.68 16.21
C ALA A 222 7.54 -6.48 14.91
N THR A 223 7.99 -7.72 14.97
CA THR A 223 8.18 -8.60 13.81
C THR A 223 7.00 -9.56 13.60
N SER A 224 6.85 -10.10 12.40
CA SER A 224 5.86 -11.14 12.09
C SER A 224 4.42 -10.70 12.37
N ASN A 225 4.10 -9.45 12.05
CA ASN A 225 2.76 -8.91 12.24
C ASN A 225 2.01 -8.76 10.92
N VAL A 226 0.70 -9.00 10.95
CA VAL A 226 -0.24 -8.62 9.88
C VAL A 226 -1.17 -7.54 10.42
N VAL A 227 -1.07 -6.33 9.86
CA VAL A 227 -1.79 -5.14 10.34
C VAL A 227 -2.56 -4.53 9.17
N ILE A 228 -3.89 -4.60 9.19
CA ILE A 228 -4.74 -4.14 8.09
C ILE A 228 -5.83 -3.20 8.62
N GLY A 229 -5.85 -1.99 8.09
CA GLY A 229 -6.85 -0.97 8.41
C GLY A 229 -6.23 0.40 8.64
N HIS A 230 -7.04 1.46 8.46
CA HIS A 230 -6.63 2.82 8.80
C HIS A 230 -6.28 2.92 10.29
N GLN A 231 -5.08 3.40 10.61
CA GLN A 231 -4.57 3.48 11.99
C GLN A 231 -4.64 2.15 12.77
N ALA A 232 -4.56 1.00 12.10
CA ALA A 232 -4.43 -0.27 12.78
C ALA A 232 -3.01 -0.42 13.37
N GLY A 233 -2.89 -0.87 14.61
CA GLY A 233 -1.63 -1.09 15.32
C GLY A 233 -0.63 0.08 15.25
N PRO A 234 -1.02 1.34 15.47
CA PRO A 234 -0.19 2.49 15.11
C PRO A 234 1.13 2.55 15.90
N THR A 235 1.14 2.09 17.13
CA THR A 235 2.30 2.07 18.04
C THR A 235 2.68 0.66 18.48
N LEU A 236 2.50 -0.30 17.57
CA LEU A 236 2.75 -1.72 17.89
C LEU A 236 4.17 -1.95 18.39
N SER A 237 4.29 -2.61 19.53
CA SER A 237 5.56 -2.89 20.21
C SER A 237 5.83 -4.39 20.44
N THR A 238 5.01 -5.25 19.82
CA THR A 238 5.02 -6.71 20.03
C THR A 238 4.93 -7.46 18.71
N SER A 239 5.23 -8.74 18.73
CA SER A 239 5.36 -9.60 17.55
C SER A 239 4.25 -10.66 17.45
N ASN A 240 4.15 -11.28 16.28
CA ASN A 240 3.24 -12.39 15.97
C ASN A 240 1.75 -12.03 16.08
N ASN A 241 1.37 -10.82 15.74
CA ASN A 241 -0.02 -10.38 15.81
C ASN A 241 -0.70 -10.36 14.44
N VAL A 242 -2.00 -10.63 14.44
CA VAL A 242 -2.92 -10.35 13.33
C VAL A 242 -3.90 -9.29 13.82
N ILE A 243 -3.82 -8.08 13.26
CA ILE A 243 -4.65 -6.93 13.66
C ILE A 243 -5.39 -6.43 12.43
N ILE A 244 -6.70 -6.56 12.41
CA ILE A 244 -7.55 -6.19 11.26
C ILE A 244 -8.70 -5.31 11.73
N GLY A 245 -8.74 -4.08 11.26
CA GLY A 245 -9.80 -3.11 11.54
C GLY A 245 -9.27 -1.70 11.75
N GLN A 246 -10.11 -0.72 11.47
CA GLN A 246 -9.77 0.69 11.73
C GLN A 246 -9.52 0.88 13.24
N GLY A 247 -8.36 1.44 13.59
CA GLY A 247 -8.00 1.70 14.99
C GLY A 247 -7.86 0.44 15.87
N ALA A 248 -7.89 -0.77 15.28
CA ALA A 248 -7.61 -1.98 16.02
C ALA A 248 -6.17 -1.98 16.53
N SER A 249 -5.94 -2.50 17.74
CA SER A 249 -4.61 -2.43 18.38
C SER A 249 -4.29 -3.65 19.22
N SER A 250 -3.00 -3.86 19.49
CA SER A 250 -2.51 -4.83 20.46
C SER A 250 -1.28 -4.29 21.17
N GLY A 251 -1.32 -4.29 22.49
CA GLY A 251 -0.14 -4.10 23.35
C GLY A 251 0.54 -5.42 23.72
N PHE A 252 0.03 -6.55 23.25
CA PHE A 252 0.42 -7.90 23.63
C PHE A 252 0.87 -8.71 22.42
N ALA A 253 1.63 -9.77 22.65
CA ALA A 253 2.16 -10.63 21.60
C ALA A 253 1.23 -11.82 21.29
N SER A 254 1.34 -12.35 20.10
CA SER A 254 0.64 -13.55 19.62
C SER A 254 -0.89 -13.42 19.69
N CYS A 255 -1.39 -12.22 19.34
CA CYS A 255 -2.82 -11.92 19.38
C CYS A 255 -3.46 -11.93 17.99
N ILE A 256 -4.74 -12.28 17.94
CA ILE A 256 -5.61 -12.06 16.78
C ILE A 256 -6.67 -11.04 17.19
N VAL A 257 -6.64 -9.84 16.61
CA VAL A 257 -7.56 -8.74 16.90
C VAL A 257 -8.28 -8.36 15.63
N ILE A 258 -9.58 -8.55 15.57
CA ILE A 258 -10.40 -8.27 14.40
C ILE A 258 -11.60 -7.41 14.80
N GLY A 259 -11.75 -6.26 14.14
CA GLY A 259 -12.87 -5.34 14.34
C GLY A 259 -12.42 -3.91 14.57
N GLN A 260 -13.31 -2.95 14.25
CA GLN A 260 -13.05 -1.52 14.47
C GLN A 260 -12.84 -1.26 15.98
N GLY A 261 -11.73 -0.62 16.32
CA GLY A 261 -11.40 -0.29 17.71
C GLY A 261 -11.24 -1.50 18.65
N ALA A 262 -11.13 -2.70 18.10
CA ALA A 262 -10.86 -3.88 18.91
C ALA A 262 -9.44 -3.82 19.49
N ALA A 263 -9.28 -4.24 20.75
CA ALA A 263 -7.98 -4.25 21.41
C ALA A 263 -7.78 -5.56 22.21
N SER A 264 -6.58 -6.15 22.11
CA SER A 264 -6.21 -7.29 22.97
C SER A 264 -5.95 -6.83 24.39
N THR A 265 -6.18 -7.71 25.35
CA THR A 265 -5.99 -7.45 26.79
C THR A 265 -4.98 -8.38 27.44
N ALA A 266 -4.45 -9.36 26.69
CA ALA A 266 -3.43 -10.30 27.16
C ALA A 266 -2.68 -10.93 25.98
N ASN A 267 -1.53 -11.55 26.24
CA ASN A 267 -0.82 -12.37 25.26
C ASN A 267 -1.67 -13.60 24.86
N ASN A 268 -1.47 -14.09 23.65
CA ASN A 268 -2.16 -15.25 23.08
C ASN A 268 -3.71 -15.09 23.06
N HIS A 269 -4.18 -13.87 22.91
CA HIS A 269 -5.59 -13.52 22.98
C HIS A 269 -6.20 -13.39 21.57
N ILE A 270 -7.37 -14.00 21.39
CA ILE A 270 -8.21 -13.78 20.20
C ILE A 270 -9.34 -12.84 20.60
N ARG A 271 -9.38 -11.65 19.98
CA ARG A 271 -10.43 -10.65 20.16
C ARG A 271 -11.14 -10.40 18.85
N ILE A 272 -12.43 -10.65 18.78
CA ILE A 272 -13.28 -10.35 17.64
C ILE A 272 -14.31 -9.31 18.08
N GLY A 273 -14.21 -8.13 17.48
CA GLY A 273 -15.08 -7.00 17.80
C GLY A 273 -14.74 -6.25 19.09
N ASN A 274 -15.50 -5.21 19.32
CA ASN A 274 -15.50 -4.39 20.53
C ASN A 274 -16.73 -4.72 21.39
N SER A 275 -17.00 -3.95 22.45
CA SER A 275 -18.14 -4.15 23.35
C SER A 275 -19.53 -4.04 22.68
N GLN A 276 -19.61 -3.54 21.46
CA GLN A 276 -20.86 -3.34 20.69
C GLN A 276 -21.05 -4.36 19.58
N THR A 277 -20.07 -5.23 19.33
CA THR A 277 -20.12 -6.18 18.22
C THR A 277 -21.00 -7.38 18.57
N LEU A 278 -22.02 -7.66 17.75
CA LEU A 278 -22.74 -8.92 17.75
C LEU A 278 -22.03 -9.91 16.83
N ALA A 279 -21.46 -10.97 17.41
CA ALA A 279 -20.85 -12.06 16.64
C ALA A 279 -21.89 -13.14 16.38
N THR A 280 -22.26 -13.37 15.11
CA THR A 280 -23.10 -14.48 14.69
C THR A 280 -22.24 -15.56 14.03
N ILE A 281 -22.28 -16.77 14.53
CA ILE A 281 -21.51 -17.91 14.03
C ILE A 281 -22.53 -18.96 13.56
N PRO A 282 -22.60 -19.27 12.25
CA PRO A 282 -23.55 -20.25 11.73
C PRO A 282 -23.22 -21.71 12.09
N ALA A 283 -22.03 -21.96 12.65
CA ALA A 283 -21.57 -23.28 13.10
C ALA A 283 -21.12 -23.23 14.57
N SER A 284 -21.11 -24.38 15.23
CA SER A 284 -20.63 -24.48 16.63
C SER A 284 -19.12 -24.36 16.71
N TRP A 285 -18.62 -23.68 17.76
CA TRP A 285 -17.22 -23.75 18.12
C TRP A 285 -16.87 -25.15 18.66
N THR A 286 -15.86 -25.79 18.09
CA THR A 286 -15.32 -27.05 18.62
C THR A 286 -14.22 -26.74 19.62
N VAL A 287 -14.42 -27.15 20.86
CA VAL A 287 -13.41 -27.06 21.92
C VAL A 287 -12.65 -28.37 22.00
N ILE A 288 -11.32 -28.32 21.95
CA ILE A 288 -10.48 -29.52 22.09
C ILE A 288 -10.69 -30.11 23.49
N SER A 289 -11.11 -31.38 23.56
CA SER A 289 -11.37 -32.10 24.80
C SER A 289 -10.72 -33.48 24.83
N ASP A 290 -9.65 -33.66 24.07
CA ASP A 290 -8.88 -34.91 24.01
C ASP A 290 -8.22 -35.22 25.37
N ARG A 291 -8.30 -36.48 25.79
CA ARG A 291 -7.65 -36.96 27.03
C ARG A 291 -6.16 -36.65 27.04
N ARG A 292 -5.50 -36.74 25.91
CA ARG A 292 -4.04 -36.49 25.77
C ARG A 292 -3.64 -35.05 26.05
N ALA A 293 -4.59 -34.11 25.96
CA ALA A 293 -4.38 -32.69 26.24
C ALA A 293 -4.72 -32.34 27.73
N LYS A 294 -5.07 -33.32 28.56
CA LYS A 294 -5.51 -33.12 29.96
C LYS A 294 -4.61 -33.89 30.88
N SER A 295 -4.33 -33.31 32.03
CA SER A 295 -3.59 -33.94 33.15
C SER A 295 -4.43 -33.91 34.44
N ASP A 296 -4.10 -34.76 35.42
CA ASP A 296 -4.73 -34.80 36.73
C ASP A 296 -6.27 -34.91 36.70
N ILE A 297 -6.78 -35.81 35.87
CA ILE A 297 -8.21 -36.00 35.63
C ILE A 297 -8.85 -36.60 36.86
N LYS A 298 -9.77 -35.88 37.49
CA LYS A 298 -10.54 -36.26 38.67
C LYS A 298 -12.02 -36.04 38.45
N ASN A 299 -12.88 -36.72 39.25
CA ASN A 299 -14.29 -36.40 39.28
C ASN A 299 -14.51 -34.99 39.84
N SER A 300 -15.47 -34.25 39.28
CA SER A 300 -15.81 -32.92 39.76
C SER A 300 -16.33 -32.98 41.20
N ALA A 301 -15.73 -32.17 42.08
CA ALA A 301 -16.26 -31.93 43.42
C ALA A 301 -17.41 -30.91 43.42
N LEU A 302 -17.55 -30.12 42.32
CA LEU A 302 -18.63 -29.17 42.16
C LEU A 302 -19.84 -29.88 41.52
N GLY A 303 -20.96 -29.91 42.25
CA GLY A 303 -22.20 -30.56 41.85
C GLY A 303 -23.41 -29.77 42.33
N LEU A 304 -24.43 -30.51 42.88
CA LEU A 304 -25.73 -29.94 43.27
C LEU A 304 -25.60 -28.79 44.26
N ASP A 305 -24.79 -28.95 45.29
CA ASP A 305 -24.64 -27.94 46.35
C ASP A 305 -24.02 -26.64 45.80
N PHE A 306 -23.06 -26.73 44.86
CA PHE A 306 -22.50 -25.57 44.20
C PHE A 306 -23.56 -24.87 43.30
N ILE A 307 -24.27 -25.61 42.45
CA ILE A 307 -25.27 -25.04 41.53
C ILE A 307 -26.38 -24.32 42.30
N LYS A 308 -26.81 -24.84 43.43
CA LYS A 308 -27.83 -24.21 44.29
C LYS A 308 -27.41 -22.87 44.88
N THR A 309 -26.11 -22.56 44.94
CA THR A 309 -25.60 -21.30 45.47
C THR A 309 -25.43 -20.22 44.35
N LEU A 310 -25.49 -20.61 43.07
CA LEU A 310 -25.44 -19.67 41.99
C LEU A 310 -26.74 -18.88 41.90
N ARG A 311 -26.63 -17.58 41.51
CA ARG A 311 -27.78 -16.70 41.31
C ARG A 311 -27.93 -16.37 39.83
N PRO A 312 -28.81 -17.02 39.08
CA PRO A 312 -29.17 -16.63 37.74
C PRO A 312 -29.82 -15.24 37.75
N VAL A 313 -29.44 -14.39 36.79
CA VAL A 313 -29.97 -13.02 36.66
C VAL A 313 -30.43 -12.75 35.26
N SER A 314 -31.38 -11.84 35.11
CA SER A 314 -31.70 -11.19 33.84
C SER A 314 -31.18 -9.75 33.88
N TYR A 315 -30.66 -9.26 32.74
CA TYR A 315 -30.06 -7.92 32.64
C TYR A 315 -30.18 -7.35 31.24
N PHE A 316 -29.88 -6.08 31.10
CA PHE A 316 -29.61 -5.41 29.80
C PHE A 316 -28.14 -5.02 29.75
N LYS A 317 -27.52 -5.14 28.57
CA LYS A 317 -26.21 -4.52 28.36
C LYS A 317 -26.32 -3.00 28.41
N LYS A 318 -25.43 -2.31 29.13
CA LYS A 318 -25.49 -0.83 29.29
C LYS A 318 -25.53 -0.06 27.99
N ASN A 319 -24.92 -0.60 26.93
CA ASN A 319 -24.82 0.05 25.61
C ASN A 319 -25.81 -0.55 24.59
N ASP A 320 -26.81 -1.34 25.01
CA ASP A 320 -27.85 -1.85 24.13
C ASP A 320 -29.04 -0.88 24.14
N GLU A 321 -29.18 -0.10 23.05
CA GLU A 321 -30.28 0.84 22.86
C GLU A 321 -31.65 0.13 22.84
N ASN A 322 -31.70 -1.11 22.40
CA ASN A 322 -32.92 -1.91 22.32
C ASN A 322 -33.30 -2.55 23.66
N LYS A 323 -32.45 -2.47 24.69
CA LYS A 323 -32.67 -3.06 26.02
C LYS A 323 -33.18 -4.49 25.96
N LYS A 324 -32.53 -5.33 25.14
CA LYS A 324 -32.85 -6.76 25.04
C LYS A 324 -32.51 -7.46 26.36
N THR A 325 -33.48 -8.17 26.92
CA THR A 325 -33.26 -8.98 28.12
C THR A 325 -32.30 -10.13 27.80
N GLU A 326 -31.20 -10.19 28.52
CA GLU A 326 -30.23 -11.28 28.50
C GLU A 326 -30.28 -12.02 29.85
N TYR A 327 -29.90 -13.29 29.88
CA TYR A 327 -29.84 -14.15 31.04
C TYR A 327 -28.42 -14.63 31.27
N GLY A 328 -27.98 -14.68 32.53
CA GLY A 328 -26.65 -15.11 32.82
C GLY A 328 -26.33 -15.02 34.29
N PHE A 329 -25.05 -14.87 34.61
CA PHE A 329 -24.53 -14.76 35.97
C PHE A 329 -23.69 -13.49 36.14
N ILE A 330 -23.52 -13.01 37.34
CA ILE A 330 -22.55 -11.99 37.72
C ILE A 330 -21.23 -12.69 38.00
N ALA A 331 -20.21 -12.47 37.19
CA ALA A 331 -18.94 -13.20 37.27
C ALA A 331 -18.25 -13.07 38.62
N GLN A 332 -18.33 -11.90 39.26
CA GLN A 332 -17.80 -11.67 40.61
C GLN A 332 -18.51 -12.52 41.68
N GLU A 333 -19.85 -12.72 41.55
CA GLU A 333 -20.61 -13.57 42.48
C GLU A 333 -20.25 -15.07 42.31
N VAL A 334 -20.08 -15.47 41.03
CA VAL A 334 -19.61 -16.83 40.69
C VAL A 334 -18.20 -17.07 41.24
N GLU A 335 -17.30 -16.12 41.09
CA GLU A 335 -15.95 -16.19 41.64
C GLU A 335 -15.97 -16.39 43.17
N ALA A 336 -16.76 -15.58 43.86
CA ALA A 336 -16.91 -15.69 45.32
C ALA A 336 -17.44 -17.06 45.75
N THR A 337 -18.39 -17.61 44.97
CA THR A 337 -18.95 -18.95 45.20
C THR A 337 -17.93 -20.07 44.98
N LEU A 338 -17.13 -19.97 43.89
CA LEU A 338 -16.05 -20.92 43.60
C LEU A 338 -14.98 -20.91 44.73
N LYS A 339 -14.58 -19.73 45.19
CA LYS A 339 -13.65 -19.57 46.31
C LYS A 339 -14.17 -20.22 47.59
N LYS A 340 -15.47 -20.06 47.90
CA LYS A 340 -16.11 -20.72 49.03
C LYS A 340 -16.14 -22.25 48.91
N ALA A 341 -16.27 -22.76 47.70
CA ALA A 341 -16.22 -24.17 47.37
C ALA A 341 -14.79 -24.75 47.39
N GLY A 342 -13.76 -23.94 47.67
CA GLY A 342 -12.35 -24.35 47.73
C GLY A 342 -11.63 -24.28 46.36
N ASP A 343 -12.27 -23.76 45.32
CA ASP A 343 -11.70 -23.64 43.96
C ASP A 343 -11.37 -22.16 43.67
N SER A 344 -10.23 -21.69 44.16
CA SER A 344 -9.76 -20.32 43.95
C SER A 344 -8.92 -20.15 42.68
N ASN A 345 -8.44 -21.25 42.08
CA ASN A 345 -7.62 -21.22 40.85
C ASN A 345 -8.35 -21.96 39.72
N ASN A 346 -9.50 -21.46 39.31
CA ASN A 346 -10.34 -22.07 38.31
C ASN A 346 -10.23 -21.36 36.93
N GLY A 347 -10.61 -22.06 35.88
CA GLY A 347 -10.67 -21.49 34.52
C GLY A 347 -12.03 -20.91 34.16
N VAL A 348 -13.05 -20.99 35.05
CA VAL A 348 -14.42 -20.51 34.78
C VAL A 348 -14.43 -18.99 34.65
N ILE A 349 -13.69 -18.32 35.54
CA ILE A 349 -13.58 -16.86 35.59
C ILE A 349 -12.25 -16.40 34.98
N TYR A 350 -12.33 -15.42 34.14
CA TYR A 350 -11.20 -14.70 33.56
C TYR A 350 -11.30 -13.23 33.96
N VAL A 351 -10.21 -12.66 34.44
CA VAL A 351 -10.11 -11.22 34.70
C VAL A 351 -9.01 -10.69 33.82
N ASP A 352 -9.33 -9.69 32.98
CA ASP A 352 -8.34 -9.05 32.14
C ASP A 352 -7.46 -8.06 32.94
N PRO A 353 -6.32 -7.58 32.39
CA PRO A 353 -5.46 -6.60 33.05
C PRO A 353 -6.14 -5.29 33.46
N ASP A 354 -7.22 -4.92 32.79
CA ASP A 354 -8.02 -3.72 33.07
C ASP A 354 -9.07 -3.98 34.18
N GLY A 355 -9.13 -5.20 34.72
CA GLY A 355 -10.06 -5.58 35.77
C GLY A 355 -11.46 -5.97 35.29
N ASN A 356 -11.64 -6.17 33.93
CA ASN A 356 -12.92 -6.64 33.44
C ASN A 356 -13.05 -8.16 33.63
N TYR A 357 -14.20 -8.57 34.11
CA TYR A 357 -14.52 -9.97 34.34
C TYR A 357 -15.16 -10.62 33.12
N GLY A 358 -14.64 -11.76 32.72
CA GLY A 358 -15.21 -12.69 31.76
C GLY A 358 -15.58 -14.03 32.43
N MET A 359 -16.54 -14.74 31.85
CA MET A 359 -16.95 -16.07 32.31
C MET A 359 -17.04 -17.06 31.16
N ARG A 360 -16.47 -18.24 31.35
CA ARG A 360 -16.59 -19.36 30.42
C ARG A 360 -17.81 -20.17 30.73
N TYR A 361 -18.96 -19.81 30.13
CA TYR A 361 -20.25 -20.48 30.40
C TYR A 361 -20.24 -21.97 30.10
N ASN A 362 -19.46 -22.42 29.13
CA ASN A 362 -19.38 -23.85 28.78
C ASN A 362 -18.80 -24.71 29.91
N ASP A 363 -18.00 -24.13 30.80
CA ASP A 363 -17.41 -24.84 31.93
C ASP A 363 -18.43 -25.13 33.03
N ILE A 364 -19.59 -24.47 33.03
CA ILE A 364 -20.70 -24.74 33.92
C ILE A 364 -21.47 -26.01 33.49
N ILE A 365 -21.43 -26.41 32.20
CA ILE A 365 -22.17 -27.58 31.72
C ILE A 365 -21.78 -28.89 32.45
N PRO A 366 -20.49 -29.28 32.55
CA PRO A 366 -20.13 -30.50 33.29
C PRO A 366 -20.46 -30.42 34.78
N ILE A 367 -20.42 -29.24 35.39
CA ILE A 367 -20.85 -29.04 36.80
C ILE A 367 -22.37 -29.25 36.93
N THR A 368 -23.15 -28.74 35.96
CA THR A 368 -24.61 -28.97 35.92
C THR A 368 -24.94 -30.45 35.73
N VAL A 369 -24.20 -31.16 34.84
CA VAL A 369 -24.35 -32.61 34.67
C VAL A 369 -24.12 -33.36 36.00
N LYS A 370 -23.04 -33.01 36.74
CA LYS A 370 -22.80 -33.59 38.07
C LYS A 370 -23.91 -33.24 39.04
N ALA A 371 -24.44 -32.01 39.05
CA ALA A 371 -25.56 -31.63 39.90
C ALA A 371 -26.83 -32.44 39.60
N VAL A 372 -27.14 -32.74 38.34
CA VAL A 372 -28.27 -33.60 37.95
C VAL A 372 -28.04 -35.05 38.44
N GLN A 373 -26.80 -35.57 38.36
CA GLN A 373 -26.45 -36.89 38.89
C GLN A 373 -26.65 -36.95 40.40
N ASP A 374 -26.16 -35.96 41.17
CA ASP A 374 -26.35 -35.86 42.61
C ASP A 374 -27.84 -35.79 42.98
N GLN A 375 -28.62 -35.02 42.23
CA GLN A 375 -30.07 -34.92 42.41
C GLN A 375 -30.75 -36.25 42.15
N GLN A 376 -30.35 -37.01 41.15
CA GLN A 376 -30.91 -38.34 40.87
C GLN A 376 -30.58 -39.32 42.00
N GLU A 377 -29.36 -39.33 42.50
CA GLU A 377 -28.98 -40.16 43.67
C GLU A 377 -29.85 -39.84 44.89
N LEU A 378 -30.09 -38.52 45.16
CA LEU A 378 -30.95 -38.09 46.26
C LEU A 378 -32.42 -38.55 46.07
N ILE A 379 -32.95 -38.47 44.85
CA ILE A 379 -34.30 -38.96 44.52
C ILE A 379 -34.40 -40.47 44.79
N GLU A 380 -33.42 -41.26 44.37
CA GLU A 380 -33.42 -42.71 44.60
C GLU A 380 -33.34 -43.05 46.11
N GLN A 381 -32.56 -42.31 46.92
CA GLN A 381 -32.53 -42.47 48.37
C GLN A 381 -33.89 -42.15 49.03
N LEU A 382 -34.52 -41.02 48.53
CA LEU A 382 -35.84 -40.63 49.02
C LEU A 382 -36.91 -41.70 48.72
N LEU A 383 -36.90 -42.24 47.43
CA LEU A 383 -37.82 -43.33 47.07
C LEU A 383 -37.66 -44.57 47.96
N LYS A 384 -36.42 -45.01 48.13
CA LYS A 384 -36.15 -46.16 49.08
C LYS A 384 -36.62 -45.91 50.52
N THR A 385 -36.39 -44.66 50.98
CA THR A 385 -36.85 -44.24 52.31
C THR A 385 -38.38 -44.24 52.40
N ASN A 386 -39.07 -43.73 51.41
CA ASN A 386 -40.53 -43.74 51.36
C ASN A 386 -41.10 -45.16 51.28
N GLU A 387 -40.52 -46.05 50.44
CA GLU A 387 -40.93 -47.47 50.44
C GLU A 387 -40.80 -48.13 51.74
N LYS A 388 -39.70 -47.86 52.50
CA LYS A 388 -39.52 -48.37 53.87
C LYS A 388 -40.60 -47.81 54.79
N LEU A 389 -40.82 -46.51 54.82
CA LEU A 389 -41.83 -45.86 55.66
C LEU A 389 -43.24 -46.40 55.37
N LEU A 390 -43.58 -46.67 54.12
CA LEU A 390 -44.83 -47.25 53.68
C LEU A 390 -45.00 -48.66 54.26
N LYS A 391 -43.98 -49.53 54.29
CA LYS A 391 -43.98 -50.86 54.92
C LYS A 391 -44.13 -50.75 56.40
N ASP A 392 -43.36 -49.87 57.08
CA ASP A 392 -43.43 -49.63 58.50
C ASP A 392 -44.84 -49.16 58.95
N ASN A 393 -45.45 -48.22 58.15
CA ASN A 393 -46.82 -47.76 58.39
C ASN A 393 -47.86 -48.88 58.21
N GLN A 394 -47.71 -49.75 57.20
CA GLN A 394 -48.60 -50.90 57.02
C GLN A 394 -48.50 -51.89 58.23
N GLU A 395 -47.30 -52.11 58.77
CA GLU A 395 -47.09 -52.94 59.92
C GLU A 395 -47.71 -52.34 61.18
N ILE A 396 -47.56 -51.03 61.39
CA ILE A 396 -48.21 -50.30 62.49
C ILE A 396 -49.71 -50.40 62.41
N LEU A 397 -50.30 -50.21 61.26
CA LEU A 397 -51.75 -50.35 61.02
C LEU A 397 -52.23 -51.76 61.37
N LYS A 398 -51.54 -52.82 60.94
CA LYS A 398 -51.87 -54.20 61.32
C LYS A 398 -51.83 -54.42 62.81
N ARG A 399 -50.86 -53.86 63.55
CA ARG A 399 -50.73 -53.92 64.98
C ARG A 399 -51.87 -53.19 65.71
N LEU A 400 -52.25 -52.00 65.19
CA LEU A 400 -53.41 -51.26 65.71
C LEU A 400 -54.71 -52.03 65.53
N GLU A 401 -54.98 -52.56 64.37
CA GLU A 401 -56.17 -53.41 64.10
C GLU A 401 -56.21 -54.64 64.98
N ALA A 402 -55.03 -55.19 65.30
CA ALA A 402 -54.99 -56.35 66.22
C ALA A 402 -55.22 -55.94 67.70
N LEU A 403 -54.92 -54.70 68.08
CA LEU A 403 -55.22 -54.16 69.41
C LEU A 403 -56.68 -53.74 69.56
N GLU A 404 -57.33 -53.24 68.57
CA GLU A 404 -58.76 -52.89 68.55
C GLU A 404 -59.71 -54.11 68.60
N LYS A 405 -59.19 -55.26 68.18
CA LYS A 405 -59.96 -56.53 68.23
C LYS A 405 -59.84 -57.29 69.54
N LYS A 406 -59.06 -56.73 70.48
CA LYS A 406 -58.96 -57.29 71.88
C LYS A 406 -59.83 -56.50 72.81
#